data_b91b5290b0fd63f0101ca3cdb97c5ea1
#
_entry.id   b91b5290b0fd63f0101ca3cdb97c5ea1
#
_cell.length_a   1.000
_cell.length_b   1.000
_cell.length_c   1.000
_cell.angle_alpha   90.00
_cell.angle_beta   90.00
_cell.angle_gamma   90.00
#
_symmetry.space_group_name_H-M   'P 1'
#
loop_
_entity.id
_entity.type
_entity.pdbx_description
1 polymer ?
#
loop_
_entity_poly.entity_id
_entity_poly.type
_entity_poly.pdbx_seq_one_letter_code
_entity_poly.pdbx_strand_id
1 'polypeptide(L)'
;MRWPAMMRLTCIGILAQFALLLLAFGVLTYCFLISDFSVIYVAQHSYSLLSWELKLAAVWGGHEGSLLLWVLLLSAWSALFAWHYRQQTDPLFPLTLAVLSLMLAALLLFVVLWSDPFVRIFPPAIEGRDLNPMLQHPGLIFHPPLLYLGYGGLMVAASVALASLLRSEFDGACARICWRWALPGWSALTAGIILGSWWAYCELGWGGWWFWDPVENASLLPWLSATALLHSLSLTRQRGIFRHWSLLLAIVTLMLSLLGTLIVRSGILVSVHAFALDNVRAVPLFSLFALISLASLALYGWRARDGGPAVHFSGLSREMLILATLLLFCAVLLIVLVGTLYPMIYGLLGWGRLSVGAPYFNRATLPFGLLMLVVIVLATFVSGKRVQLPALVAHAGVLLFAAGIVVSSVSRQEISLNLQPGQQVTLAGYTFRFERLDLQAKGNYTSEKAIVALFDHQQRIGELTPERRFYEARRQQMMEPSIRWNGIHDWYAVMGEKTGPDRYAFRLYVQSGVRWIWGGGLLMIAGALLSGWRGKKRDE
;
A
#
# COMPACT_ATOMS: atom_id res chain seq x y z
N MET A 1 27.85 32.21 -11.18
CA MET A 1 26.63 33.03 -11.47
C MET A 1 25.57 32.34 -12.36
N ARG A 2 25.77 31.13 -12.93
CA ARG A 2 24.76 30.45 -13.82
C ARG A 2 23.75 29.55 -13.11
N TRP A 3 24.01 29.10 -11.89
CA TRP A 3 23.18 28.18 -11.15
C TRP A 3 21.74 28.66 -10.82
N PRO A 4 21.52 29.94 -10.43
CA PRO A 4 20.16 30.41 -10.15
C PRO A 4 19.24 30.41 -11.39
N ALA A 5 19.79 30.69 -12.57
CA ALA A 5 19.04 30.67 -13.84
C ALA A 5 18.70 29.21 -14.25
N MET A 6 19.67 28.30 -14.16
CA MET A 6 19.46 26.88 -14.42
C MET A 6 18.40 26.26 -13.46
N MET A 7 18.49 26.57 -12.17
CA MET A 7 17.53 26.11 -11.19
C MET A 7 16.11 26.61 -11.50
N ARG A 8 15.97 27.89 -11.90
CA ARG A 8 14.67 28.44 -12.32
C ARG A 8 14.10 27.71 -13.54
N LEU A 9 14.91 27.46 -14.56
CA LEU A 9 14.47 26.70 -15.76
C LEU A 9 14.07 25.26 -15.41
N THR A 10 14.84 24.60 -14.56
CA THR A 10 14.50 23.25 -14.07
C THR A 10 13.18 23.25 -13.31
N CYS A 11 12.96 24.20 -12.40
CA CYS A 11 11.69 24.33 -11.68
C CYS A 11 10.51 24.59 -12.62
N ILE A 12 10.67 25.48 -13.62
CA ILE A 12 9.63 25.76 -14.61
C ILE A 12 9.32 24.48 -15.42
N GLY A 13 10.35 23.76 -15.88
CA GLY A 13 10.17 22.51 -16.61
C GLY A 13 9.42 21.44 -15.81
N ILE A 14 9.75 21.25 -14.53
CA ILE A 14 9.09 20.30 -13.65
C ILE A 14 7.64 20.72 -13.37
N LEU A 15 7.38 22.01 -13.14
CA LEU A 15 6.01 22.50 -12.94
C LEU A 15 5.17 22.38 -14.22
N ALA A 16 5.75 22.66 -15.39
CA ALA A 16 5.08 22.46 -16.68
C ALA A 16 4.78 20.97 -16.93
N GLN A 17 5.72 20.07 -16.64
CA GLN A 17 5.53 18.64 -16.74
C GLN A 17 4.40 18.16 -15.82
N PHE A 18 4.35 18.62 -14.57
CA PHE A 18 3.26 18.31 -13.65
C PHE A 18 1.91 18.82 -14.18
N ALA A 19 1.85 20.05 -14.69
CA ALA A 19 0.62 20.61 -15.26
C ALA A 19 0.14 19.82 -16.49
N LEU A 20 1.04 19.39 -17.38
CA LEU A 20 0.69 18.56 -18.53
C LEU A 20 0.20 17.17 -18.12
N LEU A 21 0.82 16.54 -17.13
CA LEU A 21 0.35 15.26 -16.59
C LEU A 21 -1.00 15.36 -15.89
N LEU A 22 -1.21 16.46 -15.16
CA LEU A 22 -2.51 16.73 -14.53
C LEU A 22 -3.59 16.93 -15.59
N LEU A 23 -3.28 17.63 -16.68
CA LEU A 23 -4.18 17.80 -17.82
C LEU A 23 -4.47 16.44 -18.49
N ALA A 24 -3.45 15.63 -18.76
CA ALA A 24 -3.62 14.30 -19.37
C ALA A 24 -4.50 13.40 -18.49
N PHE A 25 -4.25 13.38 -17.17
CA PHE A 25 -5.07 12.63 -16.23
C PHE A 25 -6.51 13.17 -16.15
N GLY A 26 -6.68 14.51 -16.21
CA GLY A 26 -8.00 15.16 -16.28
C GLY A 26 -8.77 14.78 -17.54
N VAL A 27 -8.10 14.72 -18.71
CA VAL A 27 -8.72 14.28 -19.97
C VAL A 27 -9.17 12.82 -19.88
N LEU A 28 -8.33 11.92 -19.33
CA LEU A 28 -8.72 10.53 -19.13
C LEU A 28 -9.92 10.42 -18.18
N THR A 29 -9.89 11.16 -17.08
CA THR A 29 -11.00 11.23 -16.12
C THR A 29 -12.30 11.70 -16.79
N TYR A 30 -12.22 12.72 -17.63
CA TYR A 30 -13.37 13.20 -18.40
C TYR A 30 -13.93 12.13 -19.34
N CYS A 31 -13.06 11.38 -20.04
CA CYS A 31 -13.50 10.27 -20.89
C CYS A 31 -14.28 9.20 -20.10
N PHE A 32 -13.85 8.89 -18.87
CA PHE A 32 -14.58 7.97 -17.99
C PHE A 32 -15.96 8.52 -17.57
N LEU A 33 -16.01 9.80 -17.17
CA LEU A 33 -17.25 10.42 -16.69
C LEU A 33 -18.33 10.49 -17.78
N ILE A 34 -17.93 10.79 -19.03
CA ILE A 34 -18.87 10.83 -20.17
C ILE A 34 -19.08 9.47 -20.84
N SER A 35 -18.40 8.41 -20.35
CA SER A 35 -18.45 7.06 -20.93
C SER A 35 -18.02 7.03 -22.41
N ASP A 36 -16.88 7.66 -22.75
CA ASP A 36 -16.31 7.66 -24.09
C ASP A 36 -15.70 6.29 -24.43
N PHE A 37 -16.55 5.37 -24.90
CA PHE A 37 -16.13 4.00 -25.27
C PHE A 37 -15.34 3.92 -26.58
N SER A 38 -15.01 5.07 -27.21
CA SER A 38 -14.00 5.10 -28.27
C SER A 38 -12.57 4.94 -27.71
N VAL A 39 -12.37 5.23 -26.41
CA VAL A 39 -11.10 4.95 -25.70
C VAL A 39 -11.15 3.51 -25.19
N ILE A 40 -10.21 2.67 -25.65
CA ILE A 40 -10.16 1.23 -25.31
C ILE A 40 -10.17 1.04 -23.79
N TYR A 41 -9.38 1.80 -23.09
CA TYR A 41 -9.23 1.70 -21.64
C TYR A 41 -10.56 1.98 -20.90
N VAL A 42 -11.32 2.99 -21.35
CA VAL A 42 -12.66 3.30 -20.81
C VAL A 42 -13.64 2.17 -21.11
N ALA A 43 -13.66 1.67 -22.35
CA ALA A 43 -14.53 0.57 -22.76
C ALA A 43 -14.26 -0.73 -21.97
N GLN A 44 -13.03 -0.96 -21.53
CA GLN A 44 -12.66 -2.15 -20.77
C GLN A 44 -12.95 -2.04 -19.25
N HIS A 45 -13.03 -0.82 -18.69
CA HIS A 45 -13.04 -0.60 -17.24
C HIS A 45 -14.21 0.27 -16.76
N SER A 46 -15.16 0.63 -17.63
CA SER A 46 -16.33 1.43 -17.28
C SER A 46 -17.61 0.85 -17.90
N TYR A 47 -18.73 1.39 -17.47
CA TYR A 47 -20.09 1.04 -17.93
C TYR A 47 -20.99 2.25 -17.82
N SER A 48 -21.98 2.37 -18.72
CA SER A 48 -22.87 3.55 -18.73
C SER A 48 -23.64 3.73 -17.42
N LEU A 49 -24.10 2.62 -16.81
CA LEU A 49 -24.85 2.60 -15.56
C LEU A 49 -23.99 2.60 -14.29
N LEU A 50 -22.66 2.65 -14.41
CA LEU A 50 -21.76 2.75 -13.26
C LEU A 50 -21.92 4.13 -12.60
N SER A 51 -21.94 4.19 -11.26
CA SER A 51 -22.04 5.45 -10.53
C SER A 51 -20.84 6.37 -10.82
N TRP A 52 -21.03 7.68 -10.72
CA TRP A 52 -19.98 8.64 -11.09
C TRP A 52 -18.74 8.53 -10.20
N GLU A 53 -18.90 8.18 -8.91
CA GLU A 53 -17.79 7.96 -7.98
C GLU A 53 -16.95 6.76 -8.41
N LEU A 54 -17.59 5.69 -8.87
CA LEU A 54 -16.92 4.52 -9.38
C LEU A 54 -16.33 4.76 -10.77
N LYS A 55 -16.95 5.56 -11.64
CA LYS A 55 -16.34 6.02 -12.90
C LYS A 55 -15.06 6.80 -12.65
N LEU A 56 -15.06 7.69 -11.64
CA LEU A 56 -13.86 8.42 -11.22
C LEU A 56 -12.76 7.45 -10.74
N ALA A 57 -13.11 6.50 -9.85
CA ALA A 57 -12.16 5.53 -9.33
C ALA A 57 -11.68 4.54 -10.40
N ALA A 58 -12.50 4.21 -11.38
CA ALA A 58 -12.15 3.33 -12.49
C ALA A 58 -11.00 3.87 -13.35
N VAL A 59 -10.74 5.19 -13.34
CA VAL A 59 -9.58 5.80 -14.01
C VAL A 59 -8.27 5.11 -13.60
N TRP A 60 -8.14 4.67 -12.36
CA TRP A 60 -6.99 3.90 -11.87
C TRP A 60 -7.31 2.44 -11.54
N GLY A 61 -8.48 1.95 -11.93
CA GLY A 61 -8.91 0.57 -11.71
C GLY A 61 -8.21 -0.47 -12.60
N GLY A 62 -7.44 -0.05 -13.61
CA GLY A 62 -6.68 -0.90 -14.50
C GLY A 62 -5.19 -0.52 -14.56
N HIS A 63 -4.44 -1.19 -15.44
CA HIS A 63 -2.98 -1.00 -15.53
C HIS A 63 -2.60 0.39 -16.02
N GLU A 64 -3.16 0.84 -17.14
CA GLU A 64 -2.76 2.05 -17.85
C GLU A 64 -3.02 3.30 -17.00
N GLY A 65 -4.24 3.46 -16.51
CA GLY A 65 -4.62 4.63 -15.72
C GLY A 65 -3.94 4.67 -14.35
N SER A 66 -3.69 3.51 -13.73
CA SER A 66 -2.99 3.47 -12.44
C SER A 66 -1.50 3.82 -12.58
N LEU A 67 -0.86 3.46 -13.68
CA LEU A 67 0.52 3.88 -13.97
C LEU A 67 0.58 5.37 -14.27
N LEU A 68 -0.40 5.91 -15.02
CA LEU A 68 -0.51 7.35 -15.25
C LEU A 68 -0.71 8.10 -13.92
N LEU A 69 -1.55 7.58 -13.00
CA LEU A 69 -1.70 8.15 -11.65
C LEU A 69 -0.39 8.13 -10.87
N TRP A 70 0.37 7.03 -10.92
CA TRP A 70 1.65 6.94 -10.21
C TRP A 70 2.67 7.96 -10.72
N VAL A 71 2.79 8.09 -12.05
CA VAL A 71 3.66 9.09 -12.69
C VAL A 71 3.20 10.52 -12.34
N LEU A 72 1.90 10.78 -12.34
CA LEU A 72 1.33 12.07 -11.91
C LEU A 72 1.70 12.39 -10.45
N LEU A 73 1.53 11.44 -9.53
CA LEU A 73 1.85 11.65 -8.11
C LEU A 73 3.35 11.82 -7.87
N LEU A 74 4.20 11.07 -8.58
CA LEU A 74 5.65 11.30 -8.54
C LEU A 74 6.04 12.68 -9.09
N SER A 75 5.37 13.11 -10.16
CA SER A 75 5.56 14.47 -10.70
C SER A 75 5.09 15.55 -9.73
N ALA A 76 3.99 15.33 -9.01
CA ALA A 76 3.52 16.21 -7.94
C ALA A 76 4.55 16.33 -6.80
N TRP A 77 5.14 15.21 -6.35
CA TRP A 77 6.23 15.22 -5.38
C TRP A 77 7.46 15.96 -5.89
N SER A 78 7.83 15.77 -7.16
CA SER A 78 8.95 16.48 -7.79
C SER A 78 8.68 17.98 -7.87
N ALA A 79 7.45 18.39 -8.23
CA ALA A 79 7.02 19.78 -8.26
C ALA A 79 7.04 20.41 -6.87
N LEU A 80 6.58 19.69 -5.85
CA LEU A 80 6.61 20.15 -4.45
C LEU A 80 8.05 20.30 -3.94
N PHE A 81 8.95 19.36 -4.27
CA PHE A 81 10.37 19.46 -3.95
C PHE A 81 11.00 20.67 -4.64
N ALA A 82 10.78 20.85 -5.95
CA ALA A 82 11.28 21.98 -6.72
C ALA A 82 10.78 23.32 -6.15
N TRP A 83 9.49 23.41 -5.82
CA TRP A 83 8.89 24.59 -5.20
C TRP A 83 9.49 24.92 -3.84
N HIS A 84 9.66 23.89 -2.99
CA HIS A 84 10.18 24.07 -1.63
C HIS A 84 11.64 24.57 -1.63
N TYR A 85 12.48 24.05 -2.53
CA TYR A 85 13.90 24.36 -2.59
C TYR A 85 14.30 25.32 -3.73
N ARG A 86 13.34 26.02 -4.34
CA ARG A 86 13.57 26.89 -5.51
C ARG A 86 14.59 28.02 -5.31
N GLN A 87 14.82 28.44 -4.06
CA GLN A 87 15.75 29.51 -3.70
C GLN A 87 17.10 29.00 -3.19
N GLN A 88 17.24 27.70 -3.03
CA GLN A 88 18.46 27.09 -2.53
C GLN A 88 19.52 27.01 -3.62
N THR A 89 20.77 27.27 -3.22
CA THR A 89 21.93 27.28 -4.12
C THR A 89 22.82 26.05 -4.01
N ASP A 90 22.60 25.20 -2.99
CA ASP A 90 23.35 23.98 -2.79
C ASP A 90 23.12 22.99 -3.96
N PRO A 91 24.20 22.44 -4.56
CA PRO A 91 24.12 21.49 -5.66
C PRO A 91 23.30 20.22 -5.37
N LEU A 92 23.06 19.88 -4.10
CA LEU A 92 22.22 18.75 -3.72
C LEU A 92 20.82 18.82 -4.34
N PHE A 93 20.20 20.02 -4.33
CA PHE A 93 18.82 20.20 -4.79
C PHE A 93 18.66 20.01 -6.29
N PRO A 94 19.44 20.66 -7.18
CA PRO A 94 19.33 20.41 -8.61
C PRO A 94 19.75 18.98 -8.99
N LEU A 95 20.71 18.35 -8.31
CA LEU A 95 21.04 16.94 -8.52
C LEU A 95 19.89 16.01 -8.12
N THR A 96 19.21 16.29 -7.00
CA THR A 96 18.01 15.53 -6.60
C THR A 96 16.92 15.66 -7.66
N LEU A 97 16.66 16.86 -8.18
CA LEU A 97 15.69 17.08 -9.25
C LEU A 97 16.10 16.39 -10.55
N ALA A 98 17.39 16.34 -10.87
CA ALA A 98 17.89 15.60 -12.04
C ALA A 98 17.63 14.10 -11.91
N VAL A 99 17.90 13.51 -10.74
CA VAL A 99 17.61 12.08 -10.46
C VAL A 99 16.11 11.81 -10.55
N LEU A 100 15.26 12.65 -9.94
CA LEU A 100 13.81 12.52 -10.01
C LEU A 100 13.31 12.65 -11.45
N SER A 101 13.82 13.62 -12.22
CA SER A 101 13.44 13.84 -13.62
C SER A 101 13.83 12.65 -14.50
N LEU A 102 14.99 12.04 -14.25
CA LEU A 102 15.44 10.84 -14.98
C LEU A 102 14.52 9.63 -14.68
N MET A 103 14.18 9.41 -13.42
CA MET A 103 13.23 8.34 -13.03
C MET A 103 11.85 8.59 -13.64
N LEU A 104 11.36 9.82 -13.57
CA LEU A 104 10.08 10.21 -14.12
C LEU A 104 10.03 10.07 -15.65
N ALA A 105 11.10 10.48 -16.35
CA ALA A 105 11.22 10.31 -17.80
C ALA A 105 11.23 8.83 -18.20
N ALA A 106 11.92 7.98 -17.45
CA ALA A 106 11.95 6.54 -17.70
C ALA A 106 10.57 5.88 -17.49
N LEU A 107 9.85 6.27 -16.43
CA LEU A 107 8.49 5.78 -16.18
C LEU A 107 7.49 6.32 -17.22
N LEU A 108 7.60 7.61 -17.62
CA LEU A 108 6.78 8.17 -18.69
C LEU A 108 7.00 7.48 -20.01
N LEU A 109 8.26 7.20 -20.36
CA LEU A 109 8.58 6.45 -21.57
C LEU A 109 7.93 5.06 -21.54
N PHE A 110 7.96 4.40 -20.39
CA PHE A 110 7.27 3.12 -20.21
C PHE A 110 5.76 3.27 -20.43
N VAL A 111 5.10 4.29 -19.85
CA VAL A 111 3.66 4.52 -20.02
C VAL A 111 3.34 4.74 -21.50
N VAL A 112 4.07 5.60 -22.20
CA VAL A 112 3.82 5.93 -23.61
C VAL A 112 4.01 4.74 -24.53
N LEU A 113 5.02 3.89 -24.29
CA LEU A 113 5.35 2.80 -25.21
C LEU A 113 4.58 1.50 -24.93
N TRP A 114 4.23 1.23 -23.68
CA TRP A 114 3.65 -0.07 -23.28
C TRP A 114 2.37 0.02 -22.46
N SER A 115 1.94 1.22 -22.08
CA SER A 115 0.78 1.38 -21.17
C SER A 115 -0.04 2.65 -21.49
N ASP A 116 -0.18 2.99 -22.75
CA ASP A 116 -0.90 4.18 -23.21
C ASP A 116 -2.41 4.05 -22.92
N PRO A 117 -2.99 4.90 -22.02
CA PRO A 117 -4.40 4.85 -21.69
C PRO A 117 -5.31 5.54 -22.74
N PHE A 118 -4.74 6.19 -23.76
CA PHE A 118 -5.48 7.00 -24.75
C PHE A 118 -5.69 6.29 -26.07
N VAL A 119 -5.32 5.02 -26.20
CA VAL A 119 -5.53 4.24 -27.44
C VAL A 119 -7.02 4.17 -27.76
N ARG A 120 -7.37 4.50 -29.01
CA ARG A 120 -8.74 4.55 -29.49
C ARG A 120 -9.07 3.39 -30.42
N ILE A 121 -10.36 3.02 -30.44
CA ILE A 121 -10.94 2.05 -31.37
C ILE A 121 -11.99 2.73 -32.23
N PHE A 122 -12.09 2.24 -33.47
CA PHE A 122 -13.11 2.70 -34.39
C PHE A 122 -13.68 1.51 -35.17
N PRO A 123 -15.01 1.29 -35.22
CA PRO A 123 -16.05 2.07 -34.53
C PRO A 123 -15.95 1.94 -33.00
N PRO A 124 -16.46 2.93 -32.24
CA PRO A 124 -16.54 2.85 -30.78
C PRO A 124 -17.33 1.62 -30.33
N ALA A 125 -16.98 1.07 -29.17
CA ALA A 125 -17.82 0.06 -28.53
C ALA A 125 -19.20 0.63 -28.20
N ILE A 126 -20.25 -0.18 -28.37
CA ILE A 126 -21.62 0.23 -28.06
C ILE A 126 -21.80 0.44 -26.56
N GLU A 127 -21.13 -0.39 -25.75
CA GLU A 127 -21.17 -0.35 -24.30
C GLU A 127 -19.84 -0.81 -23.70
N GLY A 128 -19.53 -0.38 -22.47
CA GLY A 128 -18.36 -0.80 -21.74
C GLY A 128 -18.53 -2.15 -21.05
N ARG A 129 -17.38 -2.79 -20.73
CA ARG A 129 -17.32 -4.11 -20.07
C ARG A 129 -17.56 -4.06 -18.57
N ASP A 130 -17.82 -2.87 -18.02
CA ASP A 130 -17.93 -2.59 -16.59
C ASP A 130 -16.59 -2.67 -15.83
N LEU A 131 -16.56 -2.08 -14.66
CA LEU A 131 -15.46 -2.22 -13.69
C LEU A 131 -15.50 -3.63 -13.09
N ASN A 132 -14.35 -4.20 -12.78
CA ASN A 132 -14.29 -5.47 -12.05
C ASN A 132 -15.11 -5.37 -10.75
N PRO A 133 -16.04 -6.30 -10.47
CA PRO A 133 -16.87 -6.27 -9.27
C PRO A 133 -16.11 -6.07 -7.97
N MET A 134 -14.98 -6.74 -7.76
CA MET A 134 -14.13 -6.57 -6.57
C MET A 134 -13.59 -5.16 -6.39
N LEU A 135 -13.58 -4.36 -7.47
CA LEU A 135 -13.13 -2.97 -7.44
C LEU A 135 -14.30 -1.98 -7.18
N GLN A 136 -15.54 -2.44 -7.20
CA GLN A 136 -16.72 -1.59 -6.99
C GLN A 136 -17.00 -1.33 -5.51
N HIS A 137 -15.95 -0.86 -4.80
CA HIS A 137 -15.97 -0.58 -3.37
C HIS A 137 -15.28 0.76 -3.07
N PRO A 138 -15.68 1.51 -2.04
CA PRO A 138 -15.02 2.77 -1.67
C PRO A 138 -13.51 2.66 -1.43
N GLY A 139 -13.02 1.47 -1.10
CA GLY A 139 -11.59 1.17 -0.96
C GLY A 139 -10.79 1.51 -2.22
N LEU A 140 -11.34 1.30 -3.42
CA LEU A 140 -10.69 1.65 -4.68
C LEU A 140 -10.41 3.15 -4.80
N ILE A 141 -11.28 4.02 -4.23
CA ILE A 141 -11.14 5.47 -4.33
C ILE A 141 -9.85 5.95 -3.66
N PHE A 142 -9.52 5.40 -2.49
CA PHE A 142 -8.46 5.94 -1.63
C PHE A 142 -7.21 5.07 -1.53
N HIS A 143 -7.34 3.73 -1.54
CA HIS A 143 -6.21 2.84 -1.29
C HIS A 143 -5.10 2.95 -2.35
N PRO A 144 -5.34 2.82 -3.68
CA PRO A 144 -4.29 2.89 -4.67
C PRO A 144 -3.61 4.27 -4.74
N PRO A 145 -4.34 5.42 -4.67
CA PRO A 145 -3.70 6.73 -4.59
C PRO A 145 -2.78 6.90 -3.37
N LEU A 146 -3.16 6.38 -2.20
CA LEU A 146 -2.32 6.45 -0.99
C LEU A 146 -1.05 5.61 -1.12
N LEU A 147 -1.12 4.42 -1.74
CA LEU A 147 0.09 3.61 -2.01
C LEU A 147 1.06 4.35 -2.94
N TYR A 148 0.56 4.89 -4.05
CA TYR A 148 1.41 5.63 -5.00
C TYR A 148 1.95 6.94 -4.44
N LEU A 149 1.17 7.62 -3.61
CA LEU A 149 1.65 8.79 -2.86
C LEU A 149 2.78 8.37 -1.92
N GLY A 150 2.66 7.22 -1.26
CA GLY A 150 3.70 6.64 -0.42
C GLY A 150 4.99 6.34 -1.21
N TYR A 151 4.87 5.59 -2.29
CA TYR A 151 6.02 5.27 -3.16
C TYR A 151 6.70 6.52 -3.69
N GLY A 152 5.92 7.50 -4.18
CA GLY A 152 6.46 8.76 -4.69
C GLY A 152 7.28 9.52 -3.65
N GLY A 153 6.78 9.67 -2.41
CA GLY A 153 7.50 10.33 -1.32
C GLY A 153 8.80 9.60 -0.93
N LEU A 154 8.78 8.26 -0.91
CA LEU A 154 9.97 7.43 -0.66
C LEU A 154 10.98 7.52 -1.81
N MET A 155 10.52 7.63 -3.06
CA MET A 155 11.40 7.88 -4.23
C MET A 155 12.09 9.24 -4.15
N VAL A 156 11.44 10.28 -3.63
CA VAL A 156 12.11 11.57 -3.36
C VAL A 156 13.23 11.40 -2.34
N ALA A 157 12.98 10.71 -1.24
CA ALA A 157 14.01 10.46 -0.23
C ALA A 157 15.20 9.67 -0.79
N ALA A 158 14.94 8.64 -1.59
CA ALA A 158 15.98 7.88 -2.29
C ALA A 158 16.76 8.75 -3.29
N SER A 159 16.07 9.66 -4.00
CA SER A 159 16.73 10.58 -4.92
C SER A 159 17.66 11.58 -4.21
N VAL A 160 17.30 12.02 -3.00
CA VAL A 160 18.21 12.81 -2.14
C VAL A 160 19.46 11.99 -1.78
N ALA A 161 19.30 10.72 -1.41
CA ALA A 161 20.40 9.82 -1.09
C ALA A 161 21.32 9.60 -2.31
N LEU A 162 20.75 9.35 -3.50
CA LEU A 162 21.52 9.20 -4.74
C LEU A 162 22.23 10.49 -5.16
N ALA A 163 21.58 11.65 -5.05
CA ALA A 163 22.19 12.94 -5.29
C ALA A 163 23.37 13.22 -4.34
N SER A 164 23.24 12.83 -3.09
CA SER A 164 24.31 12.91 -2.10
C SER A 164 25.52 12.02 -2.46
N LEU A 165 25.25 10.81 -2.98
CA LEU A 165 26.31 9.92 -3.50
C LEU A 165 27.01 10.52 -4.73
N LEU A 166 26.28 11.18 -5.64
CA LEU A 166 26.89 11.89 -6.78
C LEU A 166 27.85 12.98 -6.31
N ARG A 167 27.57 13.62 -5.18
CA ARG A 167 28.47 14.58 -4.53
C ARG A 167 29.59 13.93 -3.71
N SER A 168 29.53 12.60 -3.48
CA SER A 168 30.37 11.88 -2.53
C SER A 168 30.28 12.40 -1.08
N GLU A 169 29.12 12.94 -0.70
CA GLU A 169 28.90 13.56 0.60
C GLU A 169 27.49 13.24 1.11
N PHE A 170 27.37 12.45 2.18
CA PHE A 170 26.13 12.19 2.88
C PHE A 170 26.30 12.50 4.38
N ASP A 171 26.01 13.73 4.72
CA ASP A 171 26.13 14.24 6.08
C ASP A 171 24.80 14.28 6.84
N GLY A 172 24.82 14.86 8.05
CA GLY A 172 23.61 15.06 8.84
C GLY A 172 22.59 16.00 8.21
N ALA A 173 22.99 16.93 7.34
CA ALA A 173 22.09 17.82 6.61
C ALA A 173 21.35 17.06 5.51
N CYS A 174 22.07 16.29 4.70
CA CYS A 174 21.48 15.39 3.72
C CYS A 174 20.49 14.41 4.38
N ALA A 175 20.87 13.82 5.51
CA ALA A 175 19.99 12.90 6.26
C ALA A 175 18.73 13.60 6.80
N ARG A 176 18.79 14.86 7.20
CA ARG A 176 17.60 15.65 7.58
C ARG A 176 16.64 15.85 6.41
N ILE A 177 17.17 16.18 5.23
CA ILE A 177 16.36 16.36 4.03
C ILE A 177 15.73 15.01 3.63
N CYS A 178 16.52 13.93 3.60
CA CYS A 178 16.05 12.58 3.32
C CYS A 178 14.90 12.19 4.27
N TRP A 179 15.06 12.40 5.57
CA TRP A 179 14.05 12.13 6.60
C TRP A 179 12.77 12.96 6.41
N ARG A 180 12.92 14.25 6.07
CA ARG A 180 11.78 15.16 5.83
C ARG A 180 10.85 14.66 4.72
N TRP A 181 11.40 14.05 3.69
CA TRP A 181 10.63 13.54 2.56
C TRP A 181 10.23 12.06 2.71
N ALA A 182 11.03 11.25 3.41
CA ALA A 182 10.69 9.88 3.71
C ALA A 182 9.48 9.76 4.64
N LEU A 183 9.35 10.65 5.64
CA LEU A 183 8.32 10.56 6.66
C LEU A 183 6.88 10.69 6.10
N PRO A 184 6.53 11.71 5.29
CA PRO A 184 5.21 11.79 4.68
C PRO A 184 4.96 10.66 3.67
N GLY A 185 5.98 10.20 2.92
CA GLY A 185 5.89 9.03 2.06
C GLY A 185 5.56 7.75 2.85
N TRP A 186 6.26 7.51 3.95
CA TRP A 186 5.98 6.39 4.85
C TRP A 186 4.58 6.48 5.48
N SER A 187 4.15 7.68 5.86
CA SER A 187 2.80 7.89 6.43
C SER A 187 1.69 7.58 5.42
N ALA A 188 1.85 8.03 4.17
CA ALA A 188 0.91 7.74 3.10
C ALA A 188 0.87 6.23 2.77
N LEU A 189 2.05 5.58 2.73
CA LEU A 189 2.14 4.13 2.50
C LEU A 189 1.49 3.35 3.64
N THR A 190 1.70 3.76 4.90
CA THR A 190 1.03 3.16 6.07
C THR A 190 -0.49 3.31 5.95
N ALA A 191 -0.99 4.49 5.60
CA ALA A 191 -2.42 4.73 5.38
C ALA A 191 -2.98 3.84 4.25
N GLY A 192 -2.24 3.72 3.15
CA GLY A 192 -2.60 2.84 2.04
C GLY A 192 -2.69 1.38 2.46
N ILE A 193 -1.70 0.85 3.18
CA ILE A 193 -1.69 -0.54 3.66
C ILE A 193 -2.87 -0.80 4.62
N ILE A 194 -3.08 0.08 5.59
CA ILE A 194 -4.18 -0.06 6.56
C ILE A 194 -5.55 -0.02 5.87
N LEU A 195 -5.72 0.89 4.92
CA LEU A 195 -6.97 0.98 4.16
C LEU A 195 -7.18 -0.23 3.23
N GLY A 196 -6.09 -0.77 2.65
CA GLY A 196 -6.14 -2.01 1.86
C GLY A 196 -6.53 -3.22 2.70
N SER A 197 -6.00 -3.33 3.92
CA SER A 197 -6.38 -4.40 4.85
C SER A 197 -7.85 -4.29 5.30
N TRP A 198 -8.35 -3.07 5.49
CA TRP A 198 -9.77 -2.83 5.75
C TRP A 198 -10.63 -3.22 4.55
N TRP A 199 -10.21 -2.87 3.33
CA TRP A 199 -10.92 -3.22 2.11
C TRP A 199 -10.97 -4.74 1.91
N ALA A 200 -9.85 -5.44 2.07
CA ALA A 200 -9.81 -6.90 2.02
C ALA A 200 -10.76 -7.56 3.04
N TYR A 201 -10.83 -7.00 4.25
CA TYR A 201 -11.75 -7.45 5.29
C TYR A 201 -13.22 -7.28 4.90
N CYS A 202 -13.54 -6.16 4.24
CA CYS A 202 -14.93 -5.86 3.82
C CYS A 202 -15.36 -6.68 2.60
N GLU A 203 -14.43 -7.03 1.69
CA GLU A 203 -14.77 -7.48 0.34
C GLU A 203 -14.59 -8.99 0.13
N LEU A 204 -13.51 -9.59 0.69
CA LEU A 204 -13.15 -10.96 0.32
C LEU A 204 -14.02 -12.04 0.96
N GLY A 205 -14.80 -11.73 1.98
CA GLY A 205 -15.70 -12.72 2.61
C GLY A 205 -14.98 -13.81 3.43
N TRP A 206 -13.68 -13.66 3.68
CA TRP A 206 -12.88 -14.67 4.39
C TRP A 206 -12.72 -14.38 5.89
N GLY A 207 -13.31 -13.28 6.37
CA GLY A 207 -13.26 -12.87 7.77
C GLY A 207 -11.87 -12.47 8.27
N GLY A 208 -10.88 -12.36 7.38
CA GLY A 208 -9.51 -11.94 7.67
C GLY A 208 -9.23 -10.55 7.12
N TRP A 209 -8.17 -9.92 7.62
CA TRP A 209 -7.74 -8.57 7.25
C TRP A 209 -6.36 -8.55 6.54
N TRP A 210 -5.62 -9.68 6.50
CA TRP A 210 -4.33 -9.87 5.85
C TRP A 210 -4.12 -11.34 5.50
N PHE A 211 -3.74 -11.62 4.27
CA PHE A 211 -3.68 -12.98 3.73
C PHE A 211 -2.28 -13.37 3.24
N TRP A 212 -1.29 -12.48 3.38
CA TRP A 212 0.04 -12.65 2.82
C TRP A 212 0.04 -12.84 1.29
N ASP A 213 -0.96 -12.25 0.63
CA ASP A 213 -1.01 -12.23 -0.82
C ASP A 213 0.22 -11.50 -1.39
N PRO A 214 0.81 -11.96 -2.52
CA PRO A 214 1.95 -11.28 -3.12
C PRO A 214 1.76 -9.77 -3.37
N VAL A 215 0.54 -9.32 -3.66
CA VAL A 215 0.23 -7.89 -3.85
C VAL A 215 0.21 -7.13 -2.52
N GLU A 216 -0.30 -7.75 -1.45
CA GLU A 216 -0.19 -7.20 -0.08
C GLU A 216 1.28 -7.08 0.32
N ASN A 217 2.06 -8.15 0.11
CA ASN A 217 3.49 -8.18 0.40
C ASN A 217 4.27 -7.14 -0.43
N ALA A 218 3.88 -6.88 -1.67
CA ALA A 218 4.48 -5.88 -2.54
C ALA A 218 4.46 -4.47 -1.93
N SER A 219 3.44 -4.13 -1.15
CA SER A 219 3.36 -2.86 -0.42
C SER A 219 4.07 -2.91 0.94
N LEU A 220 4.10 -4.07 1.60
CA LEU A 220 4.75 -4.27 2.88
C LEU A 220 6.28 -4.22 2.79
N LEU A 221 6.88 -4.75 1.72
CA LEU A 221 8.34 -4.76 1.53
C LEU A 221 8.96 -3.36 1.58
N PRO A 222 8.55 -2.37 0.78
CA PRO A 222 9.09 -1.01 0.88
C PRO A 222 8.72 -0.33 2.20
N TRP A 223 7.60 -0.68 2.84
CA TRP A 223 7.22 -0.17 4.15
C TRP A 223 8.20 -0.64 5.25
N LEU A 224 8.59 -1.91 5.26
CA LEU A 224 9.58 -2.47 6.20
C LEU A 224 10.94 -1.77 6.03
N SER A 225 11.43 -1.65 4.80
CA SER A 225 12.68 -0.97 4.49
C SER A 225 12.63 0.52 4.86
N ALA A 226 11.54 1.23 4.56
CA ALA A 226 11.35 2.63 4.89
C ALA A 226 11.25 2.87 6.40
N THR A 227 10.65 1.92 7.15
CA THR A 227 10.62 1.99 8.62
C THR A 227 12.03 1.87 9.20
N ALA A 228 12.82 0.91 8.71
CA ALA A 228 14.24 0.80 9.06
C ALA A 228 15.00 2.07 8.68
N LEU A 229 14.78 2.62 7.48
CA LEU A 229 15.38 3.86 7.01
C LEU A 229 15.10 5.03 7.96
N LEU A 230 13.87 5.23 8.39
CA LEU A 230 13.51 6.31 9.34
C LEU A 230 14.26 6.17 10.67
N HIS A 231 14.43 4.95 11.19
CA HIS A 231 15.20 4.70 12.40
C HIS A 231 16.69 5.00 12.19
N SER A 232 17.29 4.54 11.08
CA SER A 232 18.67 4.85 10.74
C SER A 232 18.89 6.36 10.57
N LEU A 233 18.04 7.04 9.78
CA LEU A 233 18.10 8.49 9.57
C LEU A 233 17.97 9.28 10.87
N SER A 234 17.28 8.75 11.89
CA SER A 234 17.16 9.41 13.19
C SER A 234 18.51 9.62 13.89
N LEU A 235 19.44 8.68 13.74
CA LEU A 235 20.80 8.81 14.26
C LEU A 235 21.74 9.53 13.29
N THR A 236 21.61 9.27 11.99
CA THR A 236 22.47 9.91 10.99
C THR A 236 22.29 11.44 11.01
N ARG A 237 21.04 11.95 11.08
CA ARG A 237 20.76 13.38 11.12
C ARG A 237 21.17 14.08 12.42
N GLN A 238 21.26 13.34 13.54
CA GLN A 238 21.58 13.91 14.86
C GLN A 238 23.06 13.79 15.22
N ARG A 239 23.70 12.70 14.82
CA ARG A 239 25.05 12.31 15.27
C ARG A 239 26.01 11.97 14.12
N GLY A 240 25.52 11.93 12.86
CA GLY A 240 26.33 11.57 11.69
C GLY A 240 26.72 10.10 11.60
N ILE A 241 26.19 9.23 12.49
CA ILE A 241 26.44 7.77 12.50
C ILE A 241 25.42 7.03 11.64
N PHE A 242 25.67 5.77 11.27
CA PHE A 242 24.82 4.92 10.43
C PHE A 242 24.60 5.45 8.99
N ARG A 243 25.56 6.18 8.42
CA ARG A 243 25.48 6.73 7.05
C ARG A 243 25.25 5.64 6.02
N HIS A 244 26.02 4.56 6.06
CA HIS A 244 25.87 3.43 5.13
C HIS A 244 24.50 2.75 5.26
N TRP A 245 24.00 2.55 6.49
CA TRP A 245 22.65 2.03 6.71
C TRP A 245 21.58 2.93 6.07
N SER A 246 21.67 4.23 6.27
CA SER A 246 20.70 5.19 5.71
C SER A 246 20.74 5.23 4.19
N LEU A 247 21.93 5.25 3.58
CA LEU A 247 22.09 5.22 2.13
C LEU A 247 21.56 3.93 1.52
N LEU A 248 21.99 2.79 2.07
CA LEU A 248 21.60 1.47 1.54
C LEU A 248 20.10 1.24 1.70
N LEU A 249 19.51 1.56 2.86
CA LEU A 249 18.07 1.43 3.08
C LEU A 249 17.25 2.37 2.19
N ALA A 250 17.74 3.58 1.87
CA ALA A 250 17.07 4.47 0.92
C ALA A 250 17.03 3.85 -0.49
N ILE A 251 18.15 3.28 -0.95
CA ILE A 251 18.25 2.58 -2.23
C ILE A 251 17.38 1.32 -2.24
N VAL A 252 17.44 0.50 -1.19
CA VAL A 252 16.61 -0.71 -1.07
C VAL A 252 15.13 -0.35 -1.06
N THR A 253 14.74 0.73 -0.38
CA THR A 253 13.34 1.21 -0.38
C THR A 253 12.88 1.60 -1.79
N LEU A 254 13.73 2.27 -2.57
CA LEU A 254 13.47 2.57 -3.98
C LEU A 254 13.29 1.28 -4.79
N MET A 255 14.25 0.35 -4.68
CA MET A 255 14.20 -0.93 -5.39
C MET A 255 12.94 -1.72 -5.05
N LEU A 256 12.55 -1.78 -3.78
CA LEU A 256 11.35 -2.50 -3.35
C LEU A 256 10.06 -1.81 -3.78
N SER A 257 10.02 -0.48 -3.88
CA SER A 257 8.88 0.25 -4.44
C SER A 257 8.68 -0.04 -5.93
N LEU A 258 9.78 -0.10 -6.69
CA LEU A 258 9.76 -0.50 -8.10
C LEU A 258 9.40 -1.99 -8.27
N LEU A 259 9.99 -2.86 -7.43
CA LEU A 259 9.68 -4.29 -7.40
C LEU A 259 8.20 -4.55 -7.08
N GLY A 260 7.64 -3.82 -6.11
CA GLY A 260 6.23 -3.90 -5.77
C GLY A 260 5.34 -3.59 -6.98
N THR A 261 5.66 -2.54 -7.73
CA THR A 261 4.95 -2.21 -8.97
C THR A 261 5.13 -3.31 -10.02
N LEU A 262 6.33 -3.87 -10.18
CA LEU A 262 6.60 -5.00 -11.07
C LEU A 262 5.75 -6.22 -10.69
N ILE A 263 5.72 -6.61 -9.41
CA ILE A 263 4.92 -7.74 -8.91
C ILE A 263 3.45 -7.57 -9.28
N VAL A 264 2.88 -6.39 -9.00
CA VAL A 264 1.45 -6.10 -9.21
C VAL A 264 1.10 -6.02 -10.71
N ARG A 265 2.04 -5.59 -11.58
CA ARG A 265 1.76 -5.25 -12.98
C ARG A 265 2.29 -6.24 -14.01
N SER A 266 3.17 -7.16 -13.62
CA SER A 266 3.72 -8.17 -14.55
C SER A 266 2.77 -9.34 -14.84
N GLY A 267 1.77 -9.54 -13.99
CA GLY A 267 0.89 -10.72 -14.09
C GLY A 267 1.60 -12.06 -13.87
N ILE A 268 2.87 -12.06 -13.44
CA ILE A 268 3.68 -13.28 -13.25
C ILE A 268 3.22 -14.06 -12.01
N LEU A 269 2.65 -13.38 -11.02
CA LEU A 269 2.19 -14.01 -9.78
C LEU A 269 0.69 -14.27 -9.80
N VAL A 270 0.30 -15.44 -9.32
CA VAL A 270 -1.10 -15.78 -9.05
C VAL A 270 -1.51 -15.06 -7.78
N SER A 271 -2.40 -14.08 -7.92
CA SER A 271 -2.94 -13.28 -6.82
C SER A 271 -4.42 -13.04 -7.04
N VAL A 272 -5.20 -12.96 -5.97
CA VAL A 272 -6.61 -12.52 -6.02
C VAL A 272 -6.74 -11.07 -6.51
N HIS A 273 -5.67 -10.29 -6.43
CA HIS A 273 -5.57 -8.91 -6.89
C HIS A 273 -4.97 -8.77 -8.30
N ALA A 274 -4.56 -9.87 -8.95
CA ALA A 274 -4.00 -9.85 -10.29
C ALA A 274 -5.14 -9.92 -11.33
N PHE A 275 -5.61 -8.76 -11.77
CA PHE A 275 -6.77 -8.65 -12.67
C PHE A 275 -6.45 -8.81 -14.16
N ALA A 276 -5.17 -8.91 -14.55
CA ALA A 276 -4.76 -9.18 -15.92
C ALA A 276 -3.34 -9.76 -15.98
N LEU A 277 -3.18 -10.88 -16.68
CA LEU A 277 -1.88 -11.41 -17.11
C LEU A 277 -1.43 -10.64 -18.36
N ASP A 278 -0.30 -9.94 -18.28
CA ASP A 278 0.27 -9.23 -19.44
C ASP A 278 1.78 -9.40 -19.53
N ASN A 279 2.19 -10.46 -20.20
CA ASN A 279 3.61 -10.79 -20.41
C ASN A 279 4.34 -9.75 -21.26
N VAL A 280 3.64 -8.97 -22.10
CA VAL A 280 4.25 -7.96 -22.99
C VAL A 280 4.85 -6.81 -22.19
N ARG A 281 4.22 -6.44 -21.08
CA ARG A 281 4.68 -5.36 -20.20
C ARG A 281 5.71 -5.82 -19.17
N ALA A 282 5.75 -7.10 -18.85
CA ALA A 282 6.63 -7.65 -17.81
C ALA A 282 8.11 -7.42 -18.13
N VAL A 283 8.55 -7.71 -19.36
CA VAL A 283 9.97 -7.59 -19.76
C VAL A 283 10.48 -6.15 -19.72
N PRO A 284 9.80 -5.15 -20.33
CA PRO A 284 10.22 -3.76 -20.23
C PRO A 284 10.23 -3.23 -18.79
N LEU A 285 9.25 -3.60 -17.97
CA LEU A 285 9.17 -3.17 -16.58
C LEU A 285 10.28 -3.80 -15.73
N PHE A 286 10.60 -5.08 -15.97
CA PHE A 286 11.74 -5.75 -15.35
C PHE A 286 13.07 -5.12 -15.76
N SER A 287 13.24 -4.78 -17.04
CA SER A 287 14.44 -4.11 -17.55
C SER A 287 14.63 -2.73 -16.90
N LEU A 288 13.55 -1.97 -16.76
CA LEU A 288 13.56 -0.67 -16.07
C LEU A 288 13.94 -0.83 -14.59
N PHE A 289 13.33 -1.79 -13.89
CA PHE A 289 13.66 -2.14 -12.51
C PHE A 289 15.14 -2.51 -12.36
N ALA A 290 15.65 -3.40 -13.22
CA ALA A 290 17.04 -3.85 -13.19
C ALA A 290 18.02 -2.69 -13.45
N LEU A 291 17.73 -1.84 -14.45
CA LEU A 291 18.56 -0.70 -14.79
C LEU A 291 18.68 0.30 -13.62
N ILE A 292 17.56 0.73 -13.05
CA ILE A 292 17.56 1.70 -11.93
C ILE A 292 18.23 1.08 -10.70
N SER A 293 17.95 -0.18 -10.40
CA SER A 293 18.48 -0.89 -9.24
C SER A 293 20.00 -1.07 -9.34
N LEU A 294 20.50 -1.58 -10.47
CA LEU A 294 21.91 -1.79 -10.72
C LEU A 294 22.69 -0.48 -10.75
N ALA A 295 22.14 0.56 -11.40
CA ALA A 295 22.77 1.89 -11.42
C ALA A 295 22.88 2.49 -10.02
N SER A 296 21.82 2.36 -9.18
CA SER A 296 21.81 2.85 -7.80
C SER A 296 22.81 2.11 -6.92
N LEU A 297 22.89 0.77 -7.02
CA LEU A 297 23.86 -0.04 -6.28
C LEU A 297 25.28 0.19 -6.76
N ALA A 298 25.51 0.32 -8.08
CA ALA A 298 26.83 0.65 -8.63
C ALA A 298 27.31 2.01 -8.14
N LEU A 299 26.43 3.02 -8.12
CA LEU A 299 26.74 4.34 -7.59
C LEU A 299 27.09 4.27 -6.09
N TYR A 300 26.33 3.48 -5.30
CA TYR A 300 26.66 3.24 -3.91
C TYR A 300 28.04 2.59 -3.74
N GLY A 301 28.32 1.50 -4.44
CA GLY A 301 29.62 0.81 -4.37
C GLY A 301 30.81 1.70 -4.78
N TRP A 302 30.57 2.61 -5.74
CA TRP A 302 31.62 3.54 -6.22
C TRP A 302 31.84 4.72 -5.29
N ARG A 303 30.78 5.32 -4.72
CA ARG A 303 30.83 6.64 -4.05
C ARG A 303 30.65 6.60 -2.54
N ALA A 304 30.11 5.54 -1.95
CA ALA A 304 29.86 5.43 -0.51
C ALA A 304 31.15 5.07 0.26
N ARG A 305 32.11 6.00 0.29
CA ARG A 305 33.43 5.76 0.93
C ARG A 305 33.50 6.17 2.40
N ASP A 306 32.69 7.15 2.82
CA ASP A 306 32.71 7.68 4.19
C ASP A 306 31.54 7.11 5.02
N GLY A 307 31.85 6.23 5.98
CA GLY A 307 30.90 5.66 6.91
C GLY A 307 30.48 6.57 8.07
N GLY A 308 31.13 7.71 8.20
CA GLY A 308 30.95 8.62 9.33
C GLY A 308 31.75 8.21 10.58
N PRO A 309 31.48 8.83 11.73
CA PRO A 309 32.16 8.53 12.99
C PRO A 309 31.98 7.08 13.42
N ALA A 310 33.02 6.52 14.07
CA ALA A 310 32.95 5.20 14.66
C ALA A 310 31.83 5.12 15.70
N VAL A 311 31.10 4.03 15.71
CA VAL A 311 30.01 3.80 16.66
C VAL A 311 30.54 2.93 17.80
N HIS A 312 30.51 3.47 19.01
CA HIS A 312 30.79 2.70 20.21
C HIS A 312 29.50 2.19 20.83
N PHE A 313 29.31 0.88 20.85
CA PHE A 313 28.15 0.24 21.47
C PHE A 313 28.47 -0.04 22.95
N SER A 314 27.71 0.55 23.85
CA SER A 314 27.81 0.33 25.29
C SER A 314 26.48 -0.20 25.84
N GLY A 315 26.45 -1.47 26.23
CA GLY A 315 25.27 -2.09 26.84
C GLY A 315 23.98 -1.84 26.08
N LEU A 316 22.89 -1.55 26.79
CA LEU A 316 21.58 -1.17 26.23
C LEU A 316 21.56 0.32 25.85
N SER A 317 22.44 0.73 24.93
CA SER A 317 22.43 2.10 24.40
C SER A 317 21.36 2.28 23.30
N ARG A 318 20.99 3.53 23.02
CA ARG A 318 20.07 3.87 21.93
C ARG A 318 20.59 3.38 20.57
N GLU A 319 21.87 3.46 20.36
CA GLU A 319 22.56 2.99 19.14
C GLU A 319 22.39 1.49 18.96
N MET A 320 22.59 0.72 20.04
CA MET A 320 22.42 -0.73 20.02
C MET A 320 20.96 -1.11 19.74
N LEU A 321 19.99 -0.46 20.38
CA LEU A 321 18.57 -0.73 20.17
C LEU A 321 18.13 -0.38 18.75
N ILE A 322 18.64 0.71 18.17
CA ILE A 322 18.35 1.04 16.77
C ILE A 322 19.00 0.02 15.84
N LEU A 323 20.25 -0.40 16.08
CA LEU A 323 20.89 -1.47 15.28
C LEU A 323 20.07 -2.77 15.35
N ALA A 324 19.64 -3.17 16.54
CA ALA A 324 18.75 -4.34 16.69
C ALA A 324 17.45 -4.17 15.89
N THR A 325 16.84 -2.99 15.94
CA THR A 325 15.64 -2.66 15.14
C THR A 325 15.92 -2.82 13.64
N LEU A 326 17.04 -2.29 13.13
CA LEU A 326 17.40 -2.41 11.71
C LEU A 326 17.55 -3.88 11.30
N LEU A 327 18.27 -4.68 12.10
CA LEU A 327 18.49 -6.10 11.83
C LEU A 327 17.18 -6.90 11.86
N LEU A 328 16.29 -6.60 12.81
CA LEU A 328 14.97 -7.25 12.88
C LEU A 328 14.11 -6.92 11.68
N PHE A 329 14.07 -5.65 11.25
CA PHE A 329 13.34 -5.26 10.02
C PHE A 329 13.96 -5.91 8.78
N CYS A 330 15.28 -5.97 8.67
CA CYS A 330 15.95 -6.65 7.57
C CYS A 330 15.64 -8.16 7.54
N ALA A 331 15.59 -8.81 8.71
CA ALA A 331 15.23 -10.22 8.79
C ALA A 331 13.80 -10.49 8.32
N VAL A 332 12.82 -9.70 8.82
CA VAL A 332 11.42 -9.82 8.37
C VAL A 332 11.30 -9.51 6.89
N LEU A 333 11.99 -8.46 6.41
CA LEU A 333 12.00 -8.10 4.99
C LEU A 333 12.52 -9.25 4.12
N LEU A 334 13.61 -9.91 4.50
CA LEU A 334 14.14 -11.07 3.78
C LEU A 334 13.17 -12.25 3.79
N ILE A 335 12.55 -12.56 4.93
CA ILE A 335 11.54 -13.62 5.03
C ILE A 335 10.38 -13.35 4.08
N VAL A 336 9.85 -12.13 4.09
CA VAL A 336 8.71 -11.76 3.23
C VAL A 336 9.12 -11.74 1.77
N LEU A 337 10.29 -11.19 1.43
CA LEU A 337 10.81 -11.13 0.07
C LEU A 337 11.01 -12.54 -0.52
N VAL A 338 11.71 -13.39 0.21
CA VAL A 338 11.98 -14.77 -0.23
C VAL A 338 10.67 -15.55 -0.35
N GLY A 339 9.79 -15.51 0.66
CA GLY A 339 8.51 -16.21 0.62
C GLY A 339 7.60 -15.75 -0.52
N THR A 340 7.67 -14.46 -0.89
CA THR A 340 6.87 -13.90 -1.99
C THR A 340 7.44 -14.25 -3.36
N LEU A 341 8.76 -14.20 -3.54
CA LEU A 341 9.40 -14.44 -4.84
C LEU A 341 9.67 -15.92 -5.10
N TYR A 342 9.78 -16.75 -4.07
CA TYR A 342 10.13 -18.16 -4.21
C TYR A 342 9.16 -18.95 -5.12
N PRO A 343 7.82 -18.83 -5.00
CA PRO A 343 6.89 -19.47 -5.92
C PRO A 343 7.08 -19.06 -7.37
N MET A 344 7.39 -17.78 -7.61
CA MET A 344 7.65 -17.23 -8.94
C MET A 344 8.93 -17.85 -9.54
N ILE A 345 10.02 -17.81 -8.79
CA ILE A 345 11.30 -18.38 -9.24
C ILE A 345 11.17 -19.88 -9.51
N TYR A 346 10.48 -20.61 -8.62
CA TYR A 346 10.22 -22.03 -8.73
C TYR A 346 9.47 -22.37 -10.03
N GLY A 347 8.44 -21.58 -10.36
CA GLY A 347 7.67 -21.72 -11.60
C GLY A 347 8.47 -21.36 -12.85
N LEU A 348 9.28 -20.29 -12.81
CA LEU A 348 10.15 -19.87 -13.94
C LEU A 348 11.24 -20.90 -14.27
N LEU A 349 11.73 -21.62 -13.26
CA LEU A 349 12.70 -22.71 -13.45
C LEU A 349 12.07 -24.03 -13.95
N GLY A 350 10.75 -24.05 -14.15
CA GLY A 350 10.03 -25.23 -14.64
C GLY A 350 9.89 -26.35 -13.60
N TRP A 351 10.14 -26.07 -12.31
CA TRP A 351 10.08 -27.08 -11.24
C TRP A 351 8.66 -27.41 -10.78
N GLY A 352 7.65 -26.72 -11.35
CA GLY A 352 6.25 -26.94 -11.07
C GLY A 352 5.56 -25.74 -10.45
N ARG A 353 4.40 -25.96 -9.79
CA ARG A 353 3.64 -24.93 -9.08
C ARG A 353 3.81 -25.11 -7.58
N LEU A 354 4.24 -24.09 -6.89
CA LEU A 354 4.37 -24.02 -5.44
C LEU A 354 3.54 -22.86 -4.91
N SER A 355 2.91 -23.05 -3.76
CA SER A 355 2.23 -21.99 -3.03
C SER A 355 2.87 -21.83 -1.65
N VAL A 356 3.27 -20.60 -1.33
CA VAL A 356 3.74 -20.21 0.00
C VAL A 356 2.61 -19.38 0.64
N GLY A 357 1.95 -19.97 1.64
CA GLY A 357 0.77 -19.36 2.27
C GLY A 357 1.05 -18.75 3.66
N ALA A 358 -0.02 -18.25 4.27
CA ALA A 358 0.00 -17.63 5.60
C ALA A 358 0.73 -18.43 6.70
N PRO A 359 0.64 -19.79 6.77
CA PRO A 359 1.37 -20.55 7.80
C PRO A 359 2.87 -20.35 7.78
N TYR A 360 3.49 -20.22 6.59
CA TYR A 360 4.93 -19.92 6.48
C TYR A 360 5.25 -18.53 7.04
N PHE A 361 4.56 -17.50 6.53
CA PHE A 361 4.83 -16.13 6.94
C PHE A 361 4.57 -15.91 8.42
N ASN A 362 3.45 -16.39 8.94
CA ASN A 362 3.10 -16.26 10.35
C ASN A 362 4.15 -16.89 11.27
N ARG A 363 4.58 -18.13 10.97
CA ARG A 363 5.58 -18.82 11.79
C ARG A 363 6.96 -18.19 11.71
N ALA A 364 7.38 -17.79 10.51
CA ALA A 364 8.71 -17.24 10.28
C ALA A 364 8.85 -15.80 10.81
N THR A 365 7.80 -14.96 10.74
CA THR A 365 7.89 -13.56 11.18
C THR A 365 7.57 -13.37 12.67
N LEU A 366 6.79 -14.27 13.29
CA LEU A 366 6.36 -14.16 14.69
C LEU A 366 7.52 -13.91 15.68
N PRO A 367 8.63 -14.68 15.70
CA PRO A 367 9.70 -14.47 16.67
C PRO A 367 10.33 -13.09 16.53
N PHE A 368 10.49 -12.59 15.31
CA PHE A 368 11.05 -11.25 15.05
C PHE A 368 10.07 -10.15 15.48
N GLY A 369 8.77 -10.34 15.25
CA GLY A 369 7.72 -9.43 15.73
C GLY A 369 7.73 -9.32 17.25
N LEU A 370 7.82 -10.44 17.97
CA LEU A 370 7.91 -10.44 19.44
C LEU A 370 9.18 -9.73 19.92
N LEU A 371 10.32 -9.97 19.29
CA LEU A 371 11.57 -9.28 19.61
C LEU A 371 11.47 -7.77 19.34
N MET A 372 10.79 -7.33 18.28
CA MET A 372 10.53 -5.90 18.02
C MET A 372 9.73 -5.27 19.16
N LEU A 373 8.69 -5.93 19.68
CA LEU A 373 7.93 -5.42 20.82
C LEU A 373 8.81 -5.28 22.06
N VAL A 374 9.70 -6.24 22.33
CA VAL A 374 10.69 -6.15 23.42
C VAL A 374 11.60 -4.94 23.22
N VAL A 375 12.12 -4.73 22.00
CA VAL A 375 13.00 -3.59 21.68
C VAL A 375 12.27 -2.26 21.90
N ILE A 376 11.00 -2.14 21.53
CA ILE A 376 10.17 -0.93 21.76
C ILE A 376 10.07 -0.62 23.27
N VAL A 377 9.79 -1.64 24.08
CA VAL A 377 9.69 -1.51 25.54
C VAL A 377 11.04 -1.07 26.12
N LEU A 378 12.12 -1.76 25.77
CA LEU A 378 13.49 -1.42 26.21
C LEU A 378 13.89 -0.01 25.78
N ALA A 379 13.58 0.41 24.56
CA ALA A 379 13.87 1.76 24.07
C ALA A 379 13.15 2.84 24.88
N THR A 380 11.94 2.56 25.37
CA THR A 380 11.18 3.47 26.24
C THR A 380 11.89 3.62 27.58
N PHE A 381 12.36 2.54 28.19
CA PHE A 381 13.10 2.59 29.46
C PHE A 381 14.46 3.29 29.33
N VAL A 382 15.24 2.95 28.31
CA VAL A 382 16.56 3.55 28.05
C VAL A 382 16.47 5.04 27.75
N SER A 383 15.42 5.47 27.08
CA SER A 383 15.19 6.89 26.77
C SER A 383 14.71 7.70 27.97
N GLY A 384 14.05 7.08 28.93
CA GLY A 384 13.53 7.69 30.16
C GLY A 384 12.72 8.96 29.88
N LYS A 385 12.99 10.04 30.63
CA LYS A 385 12.31 11.36 30.48
C LYS A 385 12.56 12.04 29.10
N ARG A 386 13.44 11.49 28.26
CA ARG A 386 13.75 12.04 26.92
C ARG A 386 12.89 11.45 25.79
N VAL A 387 11.95 10.55 26.12
CA VAL A 387 11.02 10.02 25.11
C VAL A 387 10.21 11.16 24.52
N GLN A 388 10.28 11.33 23.22
CA GLN A 388 9.51 12.37 22.53
C GLN A 388 8.08 11.88 22.30
N LEU A 389 7.08 12.73 22.61
CA LEU A 389 5.67 12.41 22.42
C LEU A 389 5.34 11.81 21.03
N PRO A 390 5.89 12.31 19.89
CA PRO A 390 5.63 11.70 18.60
C PRO A 390 6.04 10.22 18.52
N ALA A 391 7.22 9.88 19.04
CA ALA A 391 7.68 8.49 19.06
C ALA A 391 6.83 7.62 19.99
N LEU A 392 6.42 8.17 21.15
CA LEU A 392 5.54 7.46 22.08
C LEU A 392 4.19 7.12 21.42
N VAL A 393 3.59 8.09 20.72
CA VAL A 393 2.31 7.88 20.00
C VAL A 393 2.47 6.83 18.88
N ALA A 394 3.55 6.91 18.08
CA ALA A 394 3.79 5.94 17.03
C ALA A 394 4.01 4.52 17.58
N HIS A 395 4.84 4.37 18.62
CA HIS A 395 5.10 3.06 19.23
C HIS A 395 3.89 2.50 19.99
N ALA A 396 3.07 3.36 20.64
CA ALA A 396 1.79 2.94 21.19
C ALA A 396 0.85 2.41 20.09
N GLY A 397 0.90 3.01 18.90
CA GLY A 397 0.21 2.48 17.71
C GLY A 397 0.68 1.07 17.34
N VAL A 398 1.98 0.80 17.36
CA VAL A 398 2.52 -0.56 17.09
C VAL A 398 2.04 -1.57 18.14
N LEU A 399 2.04 -1.18 19.42
CA LEU A 399 1.56 -2.05 20.51
C LEU A 399 0.07 -2.34 20.37
N LEU A 400 -0.75 -1.34 20.03
CA LEU A 400 -2.19 -1.52 19.78
C LEU A 400 -2.45 -2.40 18.56
N PHE A 401 -1.68 -2.22 17.49
CA PHE A 401 -1.71 -3.06 16.28
C PHE A 401 -1.42 -4.52 16.62
N ALA A 402 -0.34 -4.78 17.36
CA ALA A 402 0.04 -6.12 17.80
C ALA A 402 -1.02 -6.76 18.72
N ALA A 403 -1.56 -5.99 19.66
CA ALA A 403 -2.67 -6.45 20.51
C ALA A 403 -3.90 -6.81 19.68
N GLY A 404 -4.23 -6.02 18.67
CA GLY A 404 -5.30 -6.30 17.71
C GLY A 404 -5.10 -7.62 16.97
N ILE A 405 -3.88 -7.91 16.50
CA ILE A 405 -3.53 -9.19 15.86
C ILE A 405 -3.79 -10.36 16.81
N VAL A 406 -3.28 -10.29 18.03
CA VAL A 406 -3.42 -11.37 19.02
C VAL A 406 -4.90 -11.59 19.35
N VAL A 407 -5.62 -10.51 19.71
CA VAL A 407 -7.03 -10.59 20.11
C VAL A 407 -7.88 -11.13 18.95
N SER A 408 -7.69 -10.63 17.72
CA SER A 408 -8.47 -11.11 16.57
C SER A 408 -8.19 -12.58 16.23
N SER A 409 -6.95 -13.03 16.40
CA SER A 409 -6.58 -14.41 16.13
C SER A 409 -7.16 -15.39 17.17
N VAL A 410 -7.19 -14.99 18.45
CA VAL A 410 -7.68 -15.86 19.54
C VAL A 410 -9.20 -15.83 19.66
N SER A 411 -9.84 -14.67 19.41
CA SER A 411 -11.29 -14.52 19.59
C SER A 411 -12.13 -14.99 18.42
N ARG A 412 -11.52 -15.28 17.26
CA ARG A 412 -12.24 -15.66 16.04
C ARG A 412 -12.93 -16.99 16.20
N GLN A 413 -14.25 -16.96 16.06
CA GLN A 413 -15.09 -18.16 15.89
C GLN A 413 -15.76 -18.10 14.53
N GLU A 414 -15.86 -19.26 13.88
CA GLU A 414 -16.37 -19.40 12.51
C GLU A 414 -17.28 -20.63 12.44
N ILE A 415 -18.40 -20.51 11.70
CA ILE A 415 -19.25 -21.63 11.33
C ILE A 415 -19.67 -21.50 9.86
N SER A 416 -19.60 -22.61 9.13
CA SER A 416 -20.10 -22.74 7.76
C SER A 416 -21.26 -23.73 7.74
N LEU A 417 -22.41 -23.30 7.21
CA LEU A 417 -23.63 -24.10 7.21
C LEU A 417 -24.58 -23.64 6.09
N ASN A 418 -25.64 -24.47 5.88
CA ASN A 418 -26.70 -24.11 4.95
C ASN A 418 -27.95 -23.71 5.74
N LEU A 419 -28.53 -22.54 5.43
CA LEU A 419 -29.74 -22.03 6.05
C LEU A 419 -30.86 -21.80 5.02
N GLN A 420 -32.08 -21.98 5.49
CA GLN A 420 -33.31 -21.56 4.82
C GLN A 420 -33.96 -20.41 5.59
N PRO A 421 -34.80 -19.56 4.94
CA PRO A 421 -35.59 -18.57 5.65
C PRO A 421 -36.33 -19.16 6.84
N GLY A 422 -36.29 -18.50 7.98
CA GLY A 422 -36.83 -18.94 9.27
C GLY A 422 -35.85 -19.75 10.14
N GLN A 423 -34.78 -20.29 9.59
CA GLN A 423 -33.79 -21.04 10.37
C GLN A 423 -32.81 -20.10 11.11
N GLN A 424 -32.27 -20.60 12.20
CA GLN A 424 -31.32 -19.86 13.02
C GLN A 424 -30.18 -20.76 13.50
N VAL A 425 -29.05 -20.12 13.84
CA VAL A 425 -27.87 -20.78 14.41
C VAL A 425 -27.27 -19.89 15.48
N THR A 426 -26.69 -20.50 16.51
CA THR A 426 -25.99 -19.78 17.59
C THR A 426 -24.49 -19.98 17.44
N LEU A 427 -23.71 -18.86 17.46
CA LEU A 427 -22.27 -18.81 17.40
C LEU A 427 -21.75 -17.82 18.44
N ALA A 428 -20.80 -18.22 19.28
CA ALA A 428 -20.20 -17.37 20.33
C ALA A 428 -21.24 -16.67 21.24
N GLY A 429 -22.38 -17.33 21.54
CA GLY A 429 -23.46 -16.78 22.36
C GLY A 429 -24.46 -15.90 21.59
N TYR A 430 -24.18 -15.56 20.34
CA TYR A 430 -25.08 -14.77 19.48
C TYR A 430 -25.89 -15.66 18.55
N THR A 431 -27.19 -15.33 18.35
CA THR A 431 -28.07 -16.06 17.44
C THR A 431 -28.26 -15.29 16.16
N PHE A 432 -27.98 -15.94 15.04
CA PHE A 432 -28.17 -15.45 13.69
C PHE A 432 -29.41 -16.15 13.11
N ARG A 433 -30.46 -15.39 12.77
CA ARG A 433 -31.68 -15.90 12.16
C ARG A 433 -31.81 -15.39 10.73
N PHE A 434 -31.81 -16.28 9.77
CA PHE A 434 -32.11 -15.93 8.38
C PHE A 434 -33.63 -15.70 8.25
N GLU A 435 -34.06 -14.45 8.14
CA GLU A 435 -35.48 -14.11 8.13
C GLU A 435 -36.09 -14.23 6.74
N ARG A 436 -35.46 -13.63 5.74
CA ARG A 436 -35.97 -13.60 4.35
C ARG A 436 -34.87 -13.25 3.34
N LEU A 437 -35.21 -13.44 2.08
CA LEU A 437 -34.38 -13.03 0.94
C LEU A 437 -35.12 -11.93 0.18
N ASP A 438 -34.43 -10.80 -0.04
CA ASP A 438 -34.91 -9.68 -0.84
C ASP A 438 -34.19 -9.67 -2.19
N LEU A 439 -34.93 -9.53 -3.30
CA LEU A 439 -34.36 -9.37 -4.64
C LEU A 439 -34.32 -7.90 -5.01
N GLN A 440 -33.17 -7.43 -5.49
CA GLN A 440 -32.96 -6.04 -5.85
C GLN A 440 -32.24 -5.93 -7.20
N ALA A 441 -32.59 -4.93 -7.98
CA ALA A 441 -31.84 -4.52 -9.17
C ALA A 441 -31.28 -3.11 -8.93
N LYS A 442 -29.99 -2.91 -9.11
CA LYS A 442 -29.31 -1.64 -8.88
C LYS A 442 -28.30 -1.38 -9.98
N GLY A 443 -28.54 -0.31 -10.75
CA GLY A 443 -27.55 0.16 -11.73
C GLY A 443 -27.06 -0.97 -12.64
N ASN A 444 -25.85 -1.46 -12.38
CA ASN A 444 -25.14 -2.43 -13.21
C ASN A 444 -25.19 -3.88 -12.68
N TYR A 445 -25.92 -4.16 -11.59
CA TYR A 445 -26.06 -5.50 -11.03
C TYR A 445 -27.45 -5.81 -10.50
N THR A 446 -27.79 -7.10 -10.45
CA THR A 446 -28.89 -7.65 -9.66
C THR A 446 -28.35 -8.30 -8.39
N SER A 447 -29.11 -8.25 -7.28
CA SER A 447 -28.67 -8.87 -6.03
C SER A 447 -29.76 -9.68 -5.35
N GLU A 448 -29.36 -10.79 -4.78
CA GLU A 448 -30.06 -11.53 -3.75
C GLU A 448 -29.50 -11.11 -2.40
N LYS A 449 -30.34 -10.50 -1.56
CA LYS A 449 -29.94 -9.93 -0.28
C LYS A 449 -30.61 -10.70 0.86
N ALA A 450 -29.83 -11.41 1.66
CA ALA A 450 -30.34 -12.06 2.84
C ALA A 450 -30.50 -11.06 3.99
N ILE A 451 -31.65 -11.14 4.67
CA ILE A 451 -31.86 -10.41 5.93
C ILE A 451 -31.64 -11.40 7.08
N VAL A 452 -30.54 -11.19 7.80
CA VAL A 452 -30.11 -12.04 8.92
C VAL A 452 -30.21 -11.23 10.21
N ALA A 453 -31.26 -11.50 11.01
CA ALA A 453 -31.42 -10.84 12.30
C ALA A 453 -30.39 -11.40 13.31
N LEU A 454 -29.81 -10.50 14.09
CA LEU A 454 -28.81 -10.79 15.10
C LEU A 454 -29.41 -10.59 16.50
N PHE A 455 -29.26 -11.60 17.35
CA PHE A 455 -29.75 -11.57 18.72
C PHE A 455 -28.61 -11.85 19.70
N ASP A 456 -28.63 -11.13 20.82
CA ASP A 456 -27.88 -11.43 22.03
C ASP A 456 -28.86 -12.02 23.05
N HIS A 457 -28.71 -13.28 23.38
CA HIS A 457 -29.75 -14.09 24.03
C HIS A 457 -31.09 -13.98 23.27
N GLN A 458 -32.10 -13.34 23.82
CA GLN A 458 -33.41 -13.17 23.17
C GLN A 458 -33.65 -11.75 22.62
N GLN A 459 -32.71 -10.82 22.89
CA GLN A 459 -32.83 -9.43 22.46
C GLN A 459 -32.26 -9.25 21.05
N ARG A 460 -33.07 -8.70 20.13
CA ARG A 460 -32.58 -8.31 18.79
C ARG A 460 -31.64 -7.11 18.94
N ILE A 461 -30.37 -7.31 18.59
CA ILE A 461 -29.33 -6.27 18.64
C ILE A 461 -29.04 -5.66 17.26
N GLY A 462 -29.59 -6.26 16.19
CA GLY A 462 -29.46 -5.70 14.84
C GLY A 462 -29.75 -6.68 13.75
N GLU A 463 -29.26 -6.35 12.56
CA GLU A 463 -29.33 -7.21 11.38
C GLU A 463 -28.05 -7.14 10.56
N LEU A 464 -27.80 -8.21 9.82
CA LEU A 464 -26.77 -8.33 8.81
C LEU A 464 -27.45 -8.56 7.46
N THR A 465 -26.87 -7.99 6.41
CA THR A 465 -27.47 -8.03 5.07
C THR A 465 -26.44 -8.47 4.03
N PRO A 466 -25.91 -9.71 4.11
CA PRO A 466 -25.01 -10.21 3.08
C PRO A 466 -25.75 -10.33 1.75
N GLU A 467 -25.06 -10.01 0.65
CA GLU A 467 -25.62 -10.00 -0.69
C GLU A 467 -24.85 -10.95 -1.61
N ARG A 468 -25.56 -11.51 -2.58
CA ARG A 468 -24.99 -12.17 -3.73
C ARG A 468 -25.37 -11.35 -4.96
N ARG A 469 -24.38 -10.66 -5.54
CA ARG A 469 -24.57 -9.76 -6.68
C ARG A 469 -24.19 -10.45 -7.98
N PHE A 470 -24.96 -10.23 -9.02
CA PHE A 470 -24.66 -10.64 -10.38
C PHE A 470 -24.54 -9.42 -11.27
N TYR A 471 -23.35 -9.26 -11.86
CA TYR A 471 -22.99 -8.14 -12.73
C TYR A 471 -23.16 -8.55 -14.17
N GLU A 472 -24.20 -8.00 -14.83
CA GLU A 472 -24.66 -8.41 -16.16
C GLU A 472 -23.60 -8.22 -17.24
N ALA A 473 -22.93 -7.05 -17.28
CA ALA A 473 -21.93 -6.74 -18.32
C ALA A 473 -20.71 -7.67 -18.25
N ARG A 474 -20.33 -8.11 -17.05
CA ARG A 474 -19.20 -9.02 -16.83
C ARG A 474 -19.58 -10.49 -16.77
N ARG A 475 -20.87 -10.80 -16.64
CA ARG A 475 -21.38 -12.15 -16.34
C ARG A 475 -20.69 -12.78 -15.15
N GLN A 476 -20.45 -11.99 -14.13
CA GLN A 476 -19.68 -12.37 -12.94
C GLN A 476 -20.53 -12.22 -11.69
N GLN A 477 -20.44 -13.20 -10.82
CA GLN A 477 -21.06 -13.19 -9.51
C GLN A 477 -20.05 -12.75 -8.45
N MET A 478 -20.50 -11.93 -7.49
CA MET A 478 -19.74 -11.50 -6.33
C MET A 478 -20.55 -11.70 -5.06
N MET A 479 -19.90 -12.15 -4.01
CA MET A 479 -20.49 -12.30 -2.68
C MET A 479 -20.05 -11.11 -1.84
N GLU A 480 -21.00 -10.30 -1.40
CA GLU A 480 -20.78 -9.13 -0.57
C GLU A 480 -21.04 -9.47 0.89
N PRO A 481 -20.03 -9.44 1.74
CA PRO A 481 -20.19 -9.66 3.17
C PRO A 481 -20.99 -8.55 3.83
N SER A 482 -21.62 -8.87 4.94
CA SER A 482 -22.19 -7.85 5.83
C SER A 482 -21.52 -7.91 7.20
N ILE A 483 -21.10 -6.75 7.68
CA ILE A 483 -20.35 -6.61 8.93
C ILE A 483 -21.06 -5.63 9.84
N ARG A 484 -21.28 -6.05 11.09
CA ARG A 484 -21.80 -5.17 12.15
C ARG A 484 -20.84 -5.16 13.34
N TRP A 485 -20.77 -4.04 14.01
CA TRP A 485 -19.85 -3.80 15.13
C TRP A 485 -20.53 -3.09 16.31
N ASN A 486 -20.17 -3.48 17.54
CA ASN A 486 -20.69 -2.85 18.76
C ASN A 486 -19.62 -2.13 19.61
N GLY A 487 -18.39 -1.99 19.12
CA GLY A 487 -17.26 -1.44 19.89
C GLY A 487 -16.27 -2.51 20.33
N ILE A 488 -16.70 -3.75 20.53
CA ILE A 488 -15.87 -4.87 20.99
C ILE A 488 -15.86 -5.99 19.93
N HIS A 489 -17.05 -6.45 19.52
CA HIS A 489 -17.22 -7.57 18.60
C HIS A 489 -17.58 -7.10 17.21
N ASP A 490 -17.02 -7.76 16.20
CA ASP A 490 -17.49 -7.77 14.83
C ASP A 490 -18.29 -9.05 14.58
N TRP A 491 -19.53 -8.88 14.13
CA TRP A 491 -20.36 -9.95 13.57
C TRP A 491 -20.30 -9.84 12.05
N TYR A 492 -20.00 -10.95 11.41
CA TYR A 492 -19.70 -10.99 10.00
C TYR A 492 -20.47 -12.13 9.35
N ALA A 493 -21.19 -11.86 8.28
CA ALA A 493 -21.97 -12.85 7.53
C ALA A 493 -21.65 -12.76 6.05
N VAL A 494 -21.47 -13.92 5.43
CA VAL A 494 -21.34 -14.09 3.98
C VAL A 494 -22.42 -15.05 3.53
N MET A 495 -23.14 -14.71 2.47
CA MET A 495 -24.06 -15.60 1.79
C MET A 495 -23.39 -16.11 0.51
N GLY A 496 -23.23 -17.42 0.43
CA GLY A 496 -22.66 -18.13 -0.70
C GLY A 496 -23.72 -18.60 -1.69
N GLU A 497 -23.41 -19.70 -2.37
CA GLU A 497 -24.26 -20.25 -3.42
C GLU A 497 -25.55 -20.88 -2.88
N LYS A 498 -26.56 -20.96 -3.76
CA LYS A 498 -27.79 -21.69 -3.50
C LYS A 498 -27.51 -23.18 -3.55
N THR A 499 -27.78 -23.89 -2.45
CA THR A 499 -27.49 -25.32 -2.27
C THR A 499 -28.73 -26.21 -2.38
N GLY A 500 -29.92 -25.60 -2.56
CA GLY A 500 -31.20 -26.31 -2.71
C GLY A 500 -32.37 -25.33 -2.80
N PRO A 501 -33.61 -25.80 -2.86
CA PRO A 501 -34.80 -24.95 -2.82
C PRO A 501 -34.77 -24.07 -1.56
N ASP A 502 -34.69 -22.73 -1.77
CA ASP A 502 -34.60 -21.69 -0.71
C ASP A 502 -33.50 -21.90 0.33
N ARG A 503 -32.48 -22.72 0.02
CA ARG A 503 -31.34 -23.01 0.89
C ARG A 503 -30.07 -22.41 0.33
N TYR A 504 -29.35 -21.67 1.18
CA TYR A 504 -28.13 -20.95 0.82
C TYR A 504 -26.99 -21.33 1.78
N ALA A 505 -25.79 -21.40 1.24
CA ALA A 505 -24.58 -21.53 2.06
C ALA A 505 -24.32 -20.21 2.80
N PHE A 506 -24.08 -20.30 4.10
CA PHE A 506 -23.66 -19.18 4.93
C PHE A 506 -22.33 -19.47 5.60
N ARG A 507 -21.52 -18.43 5.71
CA ARG A 507 -20.34 -18.43 6.56
C ARG A 507 -20.46 -17.25 7.52
N LEU A 508 -20.45 -17.56 8.81
CA LEU A 508 -20.67 -16.61 9.88
C LEU A 508 -19.44 -16.56 10.76
N TYR A 509 -19.07 -15.34 11.19
CA TYR A 509 -17.94 -15.13 12.09
C TYR A 509 -18.36 -14.22 13.24
N VAL A 510 -17.75 -14.48 14.41
CA VAL A 510 -17.73 -13.55 15.54
C VAL A 510 -16.28 -13.38 15.96
N GLN A 511 -15.79 -12.17 15.98
CA GLN A 511 -14.40 -11.86 16.34
C GLN A 511 -14.27 -10.49 16.97
N SER A 512 -13.16 -10.26 17.69
CA SER A 512 -12.87 -9.00 18.38
C SER A 512 -11.47 -8.49 17.98
N GLY A 513 -11.17 -7.24 18.24
CA GLY A 513 -9.82 -6.70 18.11
C GLY A 513 -9.39 -6.30 16.70
N VAL A 514 -10.12 -6.62 15.64
CA VAL A 514 -9.75 -6.27 14.26
C VAL A 514 -9.60 -4.74 14.11
N ARG A 515 -10.48 -3.98 14.73
CA ARG A 515 -10.43 -2.50 14.66
C ARG A 515 -9.25 -1.89 15.41
N TRP A 516 -8.68 -2.60 16.37
CA TRP A 516 -7.44 -2.17 17.05
C TRP A 516 -6.25 -2.16 16.10
N ILE A 517 -6.25 -3.06 15.10
CA ILE A 517 -5.24 -3.11 14.05
C ILE A 517 -5.24 -1.79 13.26
N TRP A 518 -6.42 -1.35 12.80
CA TRP A 518 -6.55 -0.09 12.06
C TRP A 518 -6.32 1.12 12.96
N GLY A 519 -6.82 1.11 14.19
CA GLY A 519 -6.56 2.14 15.20
C GLY A 519 -5.07 2.27 15.51
N GLY A 520 -4.35 1.15 15.63
CA GLY A 520 -2.90 1.12 15.78
C GLY A 520 -2.18 1.78 14.61
N GLY A 521 -2.59 1.45 13.37
CA GLY A 521 -2.05 2.08 12.15
C GLY A 521 -2.29 3.60 12.12
N LEU A 522 -3.48 4.07 12.50
CA LEU A 522 -3.79 5.49 12.58
C LEU A 522 -2.94 6.21 13.64
N LEU A 523 -2.67 5.58 14.78
CA LEU A 523 -1.77 6.12 15.79
C LEU A 523 -0.31 6.19 15.30
N MET A 524 0.16 5.18 14.54
CA MET A 524 1.49 5.24 13.92
C MET A 524 1.61 6.46 13.01
N ILE A 525 0.61 6.71 12.15
CA ILE A 525 0.55 7.87 11.25
C ILE A 525 0.50 9.17 12.05
N ALA A 526 -0.34 9.26 13.07
CA ALA A 526 -0.44 10.45 13.92
C ALA A 526 0.90 10.78 14.59
N GLY A 527 1.62 9.79 15.12
CA GLY A 527 2.95 9.95 15.69
C GLY A 527 3.97 10.46 14.67
N ALA A 528 3.94 9.93 13.43
CA ALA A 528 4.80 10.39 12.35
C ALA A 528 4.52 11.85 11.96
N LEU A 529 3.26 12.23 11.77
CA LEU A 529 2.86 13.61 11.44
C LEU A 529 3.25 14.60 12.53
N LEU A 530 3.05 14.24 13.81
CA LEU A 530 3.50 15.04 14.96
C LEU A 530 5.03 15.22 14.97
N SER A 531 5.80 14.20 14.54
CA SER A 531 7.25 14.29 14.42
C SER A 531 7.67 15.29 13.35
N GLY A 532 7.00 15.27 12.20
CA GLY A 532 7.23 16.22 11.09
C GLY A 532 6.95 17.67 11.51
N TRP A 533 5.84 17.90 12.20
CA TRP A 533 5.45 19.25 12.65
C TRP A 533 6.44 19.83 13.67
N ARG A 534 6.91 19.04 14.64
CA ARG A 534 7.92 19.49 15.63
C ARG A 534 9.29 19.71 15.03
N GLY A 535 9.65 18.95 13.98
CA GLY A 535 10.88 19.16 13.23
C GLY A 535 10.90 20.55 12.60
N LYS A 536 9.81 20.98 11.98
CA LYS A 536 9.67 22.30 11.34
C LYS A 536 9.90 23.46 12.33
N LYS A 537 9.31 23.38 13.55
CA LYS A 537 9.49 24.42 14.61
C LYS A 537 10.91 24.52 15.19
N ARG A 538 11.77 23.53 14.97
CA ARG A 538 13.17 23.56 15.43
C ARG A 538 14.13 24.06 14.36
N ASP A 539 13.72 24.01 13.11
CA ASP A 539 14.49 24.47 11.96
C ASP A 539 14.18 25.96 11.61
N GLU A 540 13.05 26.49 12.12
CA GLU A 540 12.68 27.93 12.19
C GLU A 540 13.26 28.57 13.47
#